data_80fd1d10dab5d1cb790871a3232c509c
#
_entry.id   80fd1d10dab5d1cb790871a3232c509c
#
_cell.length_a   1.000
_cell.length_b   1.000
_cell.length_c   1.000
_cell.angle_alpha   90.00
_cell.angle_beta   90.00
_cell.angle_gamma   90.00
#
_symmetry.space_group_name_H-M   'P 1'
#
loop_
_entity.id
_entity.type
_entity.pdbx_description
1 polymer ?
#
loop_
_entity_poly.entity_id
_entity_poly.type
_entity_poly.pdbx_seq_one_letter_code
_entity_poly.pdbx_strand_id
1 'polypeptide(L)'
;MSLWKIGEQNALSILMNYMDEKIYRYSSDRNDPIIDGTSRLSPYLSMGIISSKRCILEALKKNNFELDSGEKGITKWIDEIVWREFYRNIMFSFPKVSKGMPFQDYTKNIKWRFSEEEFDAWKNGKTGFPIIDSAMRQLKSEGWMHNRLRMVVAMFFTKNMLHDWRLGEAYFMQNLLDGDFSSNNGGWQWSSSTGTDAAPYFRIFNPITQSKNFDPDGLFIKKYIPE
;
A
#
# COMPACT_ATOMS: atom_id res chain seq x y z
N MET A 1 20.53 13.97 -0.64
CA MET A 1 20.71 12.63 -0.07
C MET A 1 19.66 11.70 -0.64
N SER A 2 20.04 10.50 -1.09
CA SER A 2 19.07 9.52 -1.54
C SER A 2 18.15 9.11 -0.37
N LEU A 3 16.84 9.17 -0.56
CA LEU A 3 15.84 8.73 0.43
C LEU A 3 16.01 7.24 0.78
N TRP A 4 16.49 6.46 -0.19
CA TRP A 4 16.67 5.02 -0.09
C TRP A 4 18.15 4.64 -0.16
N LYS A 5 18.66 4.03 0.93
CA LYS A 5 20.05 3.54 0.98
C LYS A 5 20.12 2.17 0.31
N ILE A 6 21.09 1.96 -0.58
CA ILE A 6 21.24 0.72 -1.34
C ILE A 6 22.03 -0.32 -0.52
N GLY A 7 21.73 -1.61 -0.73
CA GLY A 7 22.50 -2.75 -0.26
C GLY A 7 21.91 -3.48 0.93
N GLU A 8 22.30 -4.74 1.08
CA GLU A 8 21.78 -5.68 2.10
C GLU A 8 22.07 -5.20 3.52
N GLN A 9 23.27 -4.69 3.78
CA GLN A 9 23.63 -4.22 5.12
C GLN A 9 22.76 -3.05 5.57
N ASN A 10 22.40 -2.14 4.64
CA ASN A 10 21.48 -1.06 4.96
C ASN A 10 20.06 -1.59 5.23
N ALA A 11 19.60 -2.55 4.43
CA ALA A 11 18.30 -3.20 4.66
C ALA A 11 18.23 -3.90 6.02
N LEU A 12 19.29 -4.62 6.40
CA LEU A 12 19.40 -5.27 7.71
C LEU A 12 19.45 -4.25 8.84
N SER A 13 20.20 -3.17 8.71
CA SER A 13 20.23 -2.09 9.69
C SER A 13 18.86 -1.45 9.90
N ILE A 14 18.12 -1.20 8.81
CA ILE A 14 16.74 -0.68 8.87
C ILE A 14 15.85 -1.68 9.60
N LEU A 15 15.94 -2.97 9.26
CA LEU A 15 15.16 -4.02 9.92
C LEU A 15 15.45 -4.05 11.43
N MET A 16 16.73 -4.10 11.83
CA MET A 16 17.10 -4.20 13.24
C MET A 16 16.66 -2.97 14.04
N ASN A 17 16.90 -1.76 13.53
CA ASN A 17 16.42 -0.53 14.17
C ASN A 17 14.88 -0.52 14.32
N TYR A 18 14.17 -1.00 13.31
CA TYR A 18 12.72 -1.10 13.37
C TYR A 18 12.27 -2.10 14.45
N MET A 19 12.92 -3.27 14.55
CA MET A 19 12.65 -4.28 15.57
C MET A 19 12.92 -3.78 17.00
N ASP A 20 13.91 -2.92 17.18
CA ASP A 20 14.28 -2.41 18.50
C ASP A 20 13.40 -1.25 18.96
N GLU A 21 12.99 -0.36 18.04
CA GLU A 21 12.39 0.92 18.42
C GLU A 21 10.87 1.01 18.13
N LYS A 22 10.40 0.43 17.04
CA LYS A 22 9.09 0.79 16.49
C LYS A 22 8.07 -0.33 16.42
N ILE A 23 8.51 -1.58 16.29
CA ILE A 23 7.62 -2.72 15.99
C ILE A 23 6.49 -2.90 16.99
N TYR A 24 6.73 -2.63 18.26
CA TYR A 24 5.74 -2.76 19.34
C TYR A 24 4.55 -1.82 19.16
N ARG A 25 4.76 -0.64 18.56
CA ARG A 25 3.74 0.36 18.29
C ARG A 25 3.12 0.25 16.91
N TYR A 26 3.56 -0.72 16.10
CA TYR A 26 3.07 -0.84 14.73
C TYR A 26 1.55 -0.91 14.62
N SER A 27 0.87 -1.62 15.54
CA SER A 27 -0.59 -1.75 15.51
C SER A 27 -1.33 -0.41 15.66
N SER A 28 -0.77 0.55 16.40
CA SER A 28 -1.32 1.91 16.56
C SER A 28 -0.88 2.84 15.42
N ASP A 29 0.42 2.84 15.10
CA ASP A 29 1.06 3.86 14.28
C ASP A 29 0.92 3.62 12.77
N ARG A 30 0.64 2.37 12.37
CA ARG A 30 0.60 1.93 10.96
C ARG A 30 -0.39 2.65 10.05
N ASN A 31 -1.37 3.32 10.59
CA ASN A 31 -2.41 3.97 9.79
C ASN A 31 -2.19 5.48 9.62
N ASP A 32 -1.32 6.07 10.41
CA ASP A 32 -1.03 7.49 10.37
C ASP A 32 0.13 7.76 9.39
N PRO A 33 -0.12 8.47 8.27
CA PRO A 33 0.90 8.68 7.25
C PRO A 33 1.99 9.69 7.64
N ILE A 34 1.79 10.49 8.70
CA ILE A 34 2.80 11.43 9.18
C ILE A 34 3.76 10.79 10.18
N ILE A 35 3.30 9.77 10.90
CA ILE A 35 4.12 9.03 11.85
C ILE A 35 5.08 8.10 11.09
N ASP A 36 6.38 8.16 11.43
CA ASP A 36 7.37 7.19 10.91
C ASP A 36 7.24 5.85 11.65
N GLY A 37 6.05 5.24 11.57
CA GLY A 37 5.66 4.01 12.28
C GLY A 37 5.80 2.72 11.46
N THR A 38 6.18 2.81 10.18
CA THR A 38 6.37 1.65 9.30
C THR A 38 7.84 1.32 9.11
N SER A 39 8.14 0.06 8.76
CA SER A 39 9.53 -0.39 8.56
C SER A 39 10.19 0.18 7.30
N ARG A 40 9.40 0.62 6.32
CA ARG A 40 9.86 1.04 4.97
C ARG A 40 10.74 0.00 4.27
N LEU A 41 10.56 -1.29 4.57
CA LEU A 41 11.32 -2.38 3.96
C LEU A 41 10.79 -2.84 2.61
N SER A 42 9.65 -2.32 2.17
CA SER A 42 8.99 -2.76 0.94
C SER A 42 9.89 -2.69 -0.32
N PRO A 43 10.73 -1.65 -0.56
CA PRO A 43 11.64 -1.65 -1.70
C PRO A 43 12.69 -2.78 -1.64
N TYR A 44 13.21 -3.05 -0.46
CA TYR A 44 14.22 -4.09 -0.28
C TYR A 44 13.62 -5.51 -0.42
N LEU A 45 12.38 -5.69 0.03
CA LEU A 45 11.64 -6.94 -0.15
C LEU A 45 11.25 -7.16 -1.62
N SER A 46 10.83 -6.12 -2.35
CA SER A 46 10.42 -6.23 -3.74
C SER A 46 11.61 -6.57 -4.64
N MET A 47 12.78 -6.00 -4.35
CA MET A 47 14.03 -6.26 -5.07
C MET A 47 14.76 -7.53 -4.61
N GLY A 48 14.26 -8.24 -3.59
CA GLY A 48 14.92 -9.44 -3.06
C GLY A 48 16.20 -9.18 -2.28
N ILE A 49 16.49 -7.94 -1.88
CA ILE A 49 17.67 -7.56 -1.08
C ILE A 49 17.58 -8.16 0.33
N ILE A 50 16.37 -8.25 0.87
CA ILE A 50 16.06 -8.94 2.13
C ILE A 50 14.89 -9.90 1.92
N SER A 51 14.92 -11.06 2.57
CA SER A 51 13.84 -12.05 2.43
C SER A 51 12.75 -11.87 3.48
N SER A 52 11.50 -12.22 3.11
CA SER A 52 10.37 -12.30 4.04
C SER A 52 10.68 -13.22 5.23
N LYS A 53 11.37 -14.33 4.98
CA LYS A 53 11.79 -15.28 6.02
C LYS A 53 12.70 -14.63 7.06
N ARG A 54 13.67 -13.81 6.63
CA ARG A 54 14.54 -13.08 7.54
C ARG A 54 13.74 -12.08 8.38
N CYS A 55 12.81 -11.35 7.76
CA CYS A 55 11.94 -10.41 8.44
C CYS A 55 11.11 -11.09 9.54
N ILE A 56 10.45 -12.20 9.20
CA ILE A 56 9.65 -12.97 10.17
C ILE A 56 10.53 -13.54 11.29
N LEU A 57 11.72 -14.06 10.97
CA LEU A 57 12.62 -14.60 12.00
C LEU A 57 13.03 -13.55 13.03
N GLU A 58 13.36 -12.33 12.59
CA GLU A 58 13.74 -11.27 13.53
C GLU A 58 12.53 -10.79 14.36
N ALA A 59 11.33 -10.75 13.77
CA ALA A 59 10.10 -10.45 14.49
C ALA A 59 9.78 -11.54 15.55
N LEU A 60 9.91 -12.82 15.19
CA LEU A 60 9.67 -13.94 16.11
C LEU A 60 10.64 -13.93 17.30
N LYS A 61 11.91 -13.57 17.10
CA LYS A 61 12.87 -13.40 18.21
C LYS A 61 12.42 -12.35 19.23
N LYS A 62 11.77 -11.28 18.77
CA LYS A 62 11.19 -10.24 19.63
C LYS A 62 9.86 -10.64 20.26
N ASN A 63 9.19 -11.66 19.73
CA ASN A 63 7.88 -12.15 20.16
C ASN A 63 7.95 -13.53 20.85
N ASN A 64 9.05 -13.89 21.46
CA ASN A 64 9.27 -15.19 22.14
C ASN A 64 8.97 -16.40 21.22
N PHE A 65 9.20 -16.25 19.93
CA PHE A 65 8.89 -17.24 18.87
C PHE A 65 7.39 -17.57 18.72
N GLU A 66 6.50 -16.71 19.20
CA GLU A 66 5.07 -16.83 18.96
C GLU A 66 4.68 -16.14 17.65
N LEU A 67 3.95 -16.87 16.78
CA LEU A 67 3.63 -16.39 15.44
C LEU A 67 2.31 -15.58 15.39
N ASP A 68 1.29 -16.07 16.09
CA ASP A 68 -0.10 -15.58 16.05
C ASP A 68 -0.60 -15.03 17.39
N SER A 69 0.26 -14.99 18.39
CA SER A 69 0.01 -14.50 19.73
C SER A 69 1.16 -13.60 20.22
N GLY A 70 1.10 -13.10 21.44
CA GLY A 70 2.11 -12.24 22.04
C GLY A 70 1.87 -10.76 21.76
N GLU A 71 2.94 -10.04 21.43
CA GLU A 71 2.92 -8.57 21.26
C GLU A 71 2.11 -8.14 20.02
N LYS A 72 1.06 -7.37 20.25
CA LYS A 72 0.08 -6.96 19.22
C LYS A 72 0.72 -6.21 18.03
N GLY A 73 1.73 -5.40 18.29
CA GLY A 73 2.45 -4.69 17.22
C GLY A 73 3.21 -5.67 16.33
N ILE A 74 3.84 -6.68 16.92
CA ILE A 74 4.66 -7.67 16.22
C ILE A 74 3.78 -8.60 15.39
N THR A 75 2.74 -9.18 15.98
CA THR A 75 1.82 -10.07 15.28
C THR A 75 1.18 -9.34 14.08
N LYS A 76 0.78 -8.07 14.29
CA LYS A 76 0.20 -7.27 13.20
C LYS A 76 1.21 -6.97 12.08
N TRP A 77 2.48 -6.79 12.39
CA TRP A 77 3.51 -6.59 11.37
C TRP A 77 3.81 -7.90 10.61
N ILE A 78 3.82 -9.04 11.30
CA ILE A 78 3.95 -10.36 10.67
C ILE A 78 2.81 -10.59 9.68
N ASP A 79 1.56 -10.25 10.04
CA ASP A 79 0.40 -10.33 9.14
C ASP A 79 0.66 -9.62 7.78
N GLU A 80 1.32 -8.45 7.79
CA GLU A 80 1.59 -7.72 6.54
C GLU A 80 2.61 -8.45 5.64
N ILE A 81 3.55 -9.18 6.24
CA ILE A 81 4.47 -10.05 5.48
C ILE A 81 3.72 -11.27 4.93
N VAL A 82 2.79 -11.83 5.72
CA VAL A 82 1.94 -12.96 5.29
C VAL A 82 1.01 -12.52 4.14
N TRP A 83 0.41 -11.33 4.20
CA TRP A 83 -0.41 -10.78 3.12
C TRP A 83 0.36 -10.69 1.80
N ARG A 84 1.63 -10.32 1.84
CA ARG A 84 2.49 -10.30 0.65
C ARG A 84 2.62 -11.70 0.03
N GLU A 85 2.87 -12.73 0.83
CA GLU A 85 2.96 -14.11 0.34
C GLU A 85 1.59 -14.65 -0.10
N PHE A 86 0.50 -14.25 0.55
CA PHE A 86 -0.86 -14.57 0.13
C PHE A 86 -1.12 -14.11 -1.31
N TYR A 87 -0.85 -12.85 -1.66
CA TYR A 87 -1.07 -12.35 -3.02
C TYR A 87 -0.16 -13.04 -4.04
N ARG A 88 1.03 -13.45 -3.67
CA ARG A 88 1.91 -14.26 -4.53
C ARG A 88 1.32 -15.65 -4.83
N ASN A 89 0.78 -16.28 -3.80
CA ASN A 89 0.08 -17.56 -3.96
C ASN A 89 -1.16 -17.42 -4.83
N ILE A 90 -1.94 -16.35 -4.66
CA ILE A 90 -3.08 -16.05 -5.53
C ILE A 90 -2.65 -15.91 -6.99
N MET A 91 -1.60 -15.13 -7.25
CA MET A 91 -1.10 -14.92 -8.61
C MET A 91 -0.59 -16.23 -9.24
N PHE A 92 0.09 -17.05 -8.47
CA PHE A 92 0.58 -18.37 -8.92
C PHE A 92 -0.56 -19.33 -9.21
N SER A 93 -1.54 -19.43 -8.30
CA SER A 93 -2.67 -20.38 -8.41
C SER A 93 -3.72 -19.94 -9.43
N PHE A 94 -3.84 -18.66 -9.69
CA PHE A 94 -4.83 -18.06 -10.60
C PHE A 94 -4.16 -17.16 -11.64
N PRO A 95 -3.42 -17.72 -12.62
CA PRO A 95 -2.65 -16.93 -13.59
C PRO A 95 -3.48 -15.92 -14.41
N LYS A 96 -4.82 -16.07 -14.45
CA LYS A 96 -5.71 -15.12 -15.12
C LYS A 96 -5.55 -13.69 -14.56
N VAL A 97 -5.27 -13.53 -13.27
CA VAL A 97 -5.14 -12.20 -12.65
C VAL A 97 -3.91 -11.45 -13.16
N SER A 98 -2.81 -12.17 -13.49
CA SER A 98 -1.62 -11.57 -14.09
C SER A 98 -1.85 -11.06 -15.52
N LYS A 99 -2.94 -11.48 -16.16
CA LYS A 99 -3.35 -11.07 -17.51
C LYS A 99 -4.41 -9.96 -17.47
N GLY A 100 -4.53 -9.24 -16.37
CA GLY A 100 -5.49 -8.17 -16.19
C GLY A 100 -6.95 -8.63 -16.03
N MET A 101 -7.18 -9.91 -15.77
CA MET A 101 -8.54 -10.41 -15.50
C MET A 101 -8.88 -10.24 -14.03
N PRO A 102 -10.14 -9.88 -13.68
CA PRO A 102 -10.55 -9.85 -12.29
C PRO A 102 -10.54 -11.26 -11.69
N PHE A 103 -10.25 -11.36 -10.40
CA PHE A 103 -10.35 -12.62 -9.69
C PHE A 103 -11.80 -13.12 -9.65
N GLN A 104 -12.73 -12.22 -9.32
CA GLN A 104 -14.17 -12.50 -9.29
C GLN A 104 -14.77 -12.38 -10.69
N ASP A 105 -15.13 -13.53 -11.29
CA ASP A 105 -15.59 -13.58 -12.69
C ASP A 105 -16.84 -12.74 -12.98
N TYR A 106 -17.76 -12.61 -12.03
CA TYR A 106 -18.96 -11.80 -12.19
C TYR A 106 -18.67 -10.30 -12.36
N THR A 107 -17.46 -9.84 -12.01
CA THR A 107 -17.06 -8.45 -12.16
C THR A 107 -16.46 -8.11 -13.53
N LYS A 108 -16.32 -9.08 -14.43
CA LYS A 108 -15.79 -8.87 -15.80
C LYS A 108 -16.58 -7.87 -16.59
N ASN A 109 -17.87 -7.78 -16.32
CA ASN A 109 -18.81 -6.95 -17.10
C ASN A 109 -19.01 -5.55 -16.50
N ILE A 110 -18.24 -5.16 -15.48
CA ILE A 110 -18.30 -3.80 -14.97
C ILE A 110 -17.89 -2.85 -16.07
N LYS A 111 -18.80 -1.91 -16.37
CA LYS A 111 -18.55 -0.84 -17.34
C LYS A 111 -17.86 0.32 -16.64
N TRP A 112 -16.55 0.33 -16.76
CA TRP A 112 -15.75 1.45 -16.28
C TRP A 112 -15.93 2.67 -17.20
N ARG A 113 -15.92 3.85 -16.61
CA ARG A 113 -15.81 5.09 -17.39
C ARG A 113 -14.34 5.45 -17.59
N PHE A 114 -14.07 6.34 -18.55
CA PHE A 114 -12.75 6.91 -18.75
C PHE A 114 -12.87 8.39 -19.08
N SER A 115 -12.07 9.21 -18.43
CA SER A 115 -11.81 10.60 -18.75
C SER A 115 -10.32 10.85 -18.63
N GLU A 116 -9.70 11.26 -19.73
CA GLU A 116 -8.26 11.55 -19.73
C GLU A 116 -7.93 12.71 -18.81
N GLU A 117 -8.75 13.75 -18.80
CA GLU A 117 -8.60 14.92 -17.92
C GLU A 117 -8.61 14.52 -16.43
N GLU A 118 -9.59 13.72 -16.02
CA GLU A 118 -9.68 13.23 -14.63
C GLU A 118 -8.52 12.30 -14.27
N PHE A 119 -8.10 11.44 -15.20
CA PHE A 119 -6.95 10.57 -14.99
C PHE A 119 -5.67 11.38 -14.84
N ASP A 120 -5.47 12.41 -15.66
CA ASP A 120 -4.32 13.30 -15.54
C ASP A 120 -4.37 14.13 -14.26
N ALA A 121 -5.52 14.61 -13.85
CA ALA A 121 -5.70 15.28 -12.58
C ALA A 121 -5.31 14.37 -11.40
N TRP A 122 -5.76 13.11 -11.41
CA TRP A 122 -5.41 12.14 -10.39
C TRP A 122 -3.90 11.82 -10.37
N LYS A 123 -3.28 11.53 -11.51
CA LYS A 123 -1.83 11.27 -11.62
C LYS A 123 -0.98 12.42 -11.09
N ASN A 124 -1.43 13.65 -11.30
CA ASN A 124 -0.68 14.85 -10.94
C ASN A 124 -1.04 15.45 -9.57
N GLY A 125 -1.93 14.81 -8.80
CA GLY A 125 -2.37 15.31 -7.50
C GLY A 125 -3.06 16.67 -7.62
N LYS A 126 -4.06 16.74 -8.51
CA LYS A 126 -4.87 17.94 -8.85
C LYS A 126 -6.37 17.62 -8.92
N THR A 127 -6.83 16.66 -8.10
CA THR A 127 -8.24 16.26 -8.05
C THR A 127 -9.12 17.23 -7.28
N GLY A 128 -8.52 18.12 -6.49
CA GLY A 128 -9.21 19.00 -5.56
C GLY A 128 -9.55 18.35 -4.21
N PHE A 129 -9.13 17.11 -3.98
CA PHE A 129 -9.22 16.41 -2.70
C PHE A 129 -7.84 16.35 -2.05
N PRO A 130 -7.54 17.19 -1.02
CA PRO A 130 -6.18 17.36 -0.52
C PRO A 130 -5.48 16.06 -0.09
N ILE A 131 -6.18 15.12 0.54
CA ILE A 131 -5.58 13.85 0.96
C ILE A 131 -5.21 12.95 -0.24
N ILE A 132 -5.99 13.00 -1.33
CA ILE A 132 -5.69 12.28 -2.58
C ILE A 132 -4.48 12.95 -3.25
N ASP A 133 -4.53 14.27 -3.38
CA ASP A 133 -3.52 15.04 -4.08
C ASP A 133 -2.15 14.96 -3.39
N SER A 134 -2.11 15.08 -2.06
CA SER A 134 -0.89 14.91 -1.28
C SER A 134 -0.30 13.50 -1.40
N ALA A 135 -1.14 12.46 -1.40
CA ALA A 135 -0.70 11.09 -1.58
C ALA A 135 -0.09 10.84 -2.97
N MET A 136 -0.71 11.37 -4.04
CA MET A 136 -0.18 11.26 -5.39
C MET A 136 1.11 12.07 -5.58
N ARG A 137 1.24 13.23 -4.92
CA ARG A 137 2.49 13.99 -4.90
C ARG A 137 3.59 13.28 -4.10
N GLN A 138 3.25 12.57 -3.01
CA GLN A 138 4.21 11.70 -2.32
C GLN A 138 4.73 10.60 -3.26
N LEU A 139 3.85 9.90 -3.98
CA LEU A 139 4.26 8.88 -4.95
C LEU A 139 5.25 9.46 -5.97
N LYS A 140 4.92 10.61 -6.54
CA LYS A 140 5.74 11.26 -7.57
C LYS A 140 7.11 11.71 -7.06
N SER A 141 7.19 12.19 -5.82
CA SER A 141 8.43 12.73 -5.24
C SER A 141 9.33 11.67 -4.60
N GLU A 142 8.74 10.64 -3.99
CA GLU A 142 9.46 9.63 -3.21
C GLU A 142 9.56 8.25 -3.92
N GLY A 143 8.77 8.01 -4.98
CA GLY A 143 8.60 6.68 -5.57
C GLY A 143 7.96 5.68 -4.58
N TRP A 144 7.32 6.20 -3.54
CA TRP A 144 6.73 5.41 -2.47
C TRP A 144 5.47 6.11 -1.95
N MET A 145 4.55 5.34 -1.42
CA MET A 145 3.33 5.85 -0.81
C MET A 145 2.98 5.01 0.43
N HIS A 146 2.57 5.67 1.49
CA HIS A 146 2.08 5.02 2.70
C HIS A 146 0.89 4.08 2.40
N ASN A 147 0.86 2.86 2.99
CA ASN A 147 -0.15 1.85 2.66
C ASN A 147 -1.60 2.35 2.80
N ARG A 148 -1.92 3.09 3.88
CA ARG A 148 -3.26 3.66 4.07
C ARG A 148 -3.67 4.53 2.89
N LEU A 149 -2.75 5.32 2.38
CA LEU A 149 -3.01 6.22 1.27
C LEU A 149 -3.16 5.48 -0.06
N ARG A 150 -2.42 4.38 -0.28
CA ARG A 150 -2.64 3.51 -1.46
C ARG A 150 -4.08 3.03 -1.53
N MET A 151 -4.64 2.58 -0.40
CA MET A 151 -6.04 2.17 -0.33
C MET A 151 -7.00 3.33 -0.61
N VAL A 152 -6.73 4.50 -0.05
CA VAL A 152 -7.58 5.69 -0.21
C VAL A 152 -7.60 6.17 -1.65
N VAL A 153 -6.43 6.32 -2.30
CA VAL A 153 -6.35 6.81 -3.68
C VAL A 153 -6.84 5.79 -4.70
N ALA A 154 -6.63 4.47 -4.46
CA ALA A 154 -7.12 3.42 -5.34
C ALA A 154 -8.65 3.30 -5.26
N MET A 155 -9.23 3.39 -4.07
CA MET A 155 -10.67 3.36 -3.91
C MET A 155 -11.34 4.64 -4.45
N PHE A 156 -10.71 5.80 -4.30
CA PHE A 156 -11.16 7.04 -4.91
C PHE A 156 -11.20 6.91 -6.44
N PHE A 157 -10.12 6.42 -7.04
CA PHE A 157 -10.01 6.22 -8.49
C PHE A 157 -11.09 5.27 -9.04
N THR A 158 -11.28 4.13 -8.35
CA THR A 158 -12.16 3.08 -8.86
C THR A 158 -13.64 3.27 -8.50
N LYS A 159 -13.95 3.84 -7.34
CA LYS A 159 -15.34 3.92 -6.84
C LYS A 159 -15.93 5.33 -6.85
N ASN A 160 -15.12 6.37 -6.69
CA ASN A 160 -15.62 7.76 -6.81
C ASN A 160 -15.55 8.26 -8.25
N MET A 161 -14.43 7.98 -8.95
CA MET A 161 -14.25 8.39 -10.35
C MET A 161 -14.73 7.33 -11.34
N LEU A 162 -14.96 6.08 -10.90
CA LEU A 162 -15.41 4.93 -11.72
C LEU A 162 -14.44 4.54 -12.85
N HIS A 163 -13.15 4.85 -12.71
CA HIS A 163 -12.11 4.45 -13.65
C HIS A 163 -11.69 2.99 -13.49
N ASP A 164 -11.25 2.38 -14.60
CA ASP A 164 -10.76 1.01 -14.61
C ASP A 164 -9.51 0.88 -13.69
N TRP A 165 -9.59 -0.03 -12.73
CA TRP A 165 -8.52 -0.29 -11.79
C TRP A 165 -7.18 -0.65 -12.45
N ARG A 166 -7.21 -1.23 -13.67
CA ARG A 166 -6.01 -1.60 -14.43
C ARG A 166 -5.15 -0.41 -14.81
N LEU A 167 -5.78 0.74 -15.07
CA LEU A 167 -5.07 1.99 -15.38
C LEU A 167 -4.27 2.48 -14.16
N GLY A 168 -4.90 2.46 -12.99
CA GLY A 168 -4.25 2.84 -11.75
C GLY A 168 -3.18 1.84 -11.32
N GLU A 169 -3.43 0.55 -11.47
CA GLU A 169 -2.48 -0.54 -11.22
C GLU A 169 -1.22 -0.38 -12.06
N ALA A 170 -1.36 -0.16 -13.36
CA ALA A 170 -0.24 0.06 -14.27
C ALA A 170 0.54 1.34 -13.92
N TYR A 171 -0.15 2.42 -13.59
CA TYR A 171 0.48 3.67 -13.16
C TYR A 171 1.31 3.48 -11.88
N PHE A 172 0.78 2.73 -10.91
CA PHE A 172 1.51 2.42 -9.67
C PHE A 172 2.76 1.59 -9.96
N MET A 173 2.67 0.53 -10.77
CA MET A 173 3.85 -0.27 -11.15
C MET A 173 4.95 0.54 -11.81
N GLN A 174 4.60 1.57 -12.60
CA GLN A 174 5.55 2.44 -13.26
C GLN A 174 6.24 3.45 -12.33
N ASN A 175 5.61 3.79 -11.19
CA ASN A 175 6.06 4.87 -10.31
C ASN A 175 6.54 4.41 -8.94
N LEU A 176 6.20 3.19 -8.51
CA LEU A 176 6.59 2.66 -7.21
C LEU A 176 7.98 1.98 -7.28
N LEU A 177 8.91 2.42 -6.44
CA LEU A 177 10.20 1.75 -6.20
C LEU A 177 10.03 0.37 -5.53
N ASP A 178 8.94 0.22 -4.77
CA ASP A 178 8.58 -1.03 -4.11
C ASP A 178 7.52 -1.83 -4.86
N GLY A 179 7.36 -1.57 -6.16
CA GLY A 179 6.41 -2.28 -7.01
C GLY A 179 6.60 -3.80 -6.95
N ASP A 180 5.67 -4.50 -6.28
CA ASP A 180 5.52 -5.96 -6.29
C ASP A 180 4.23 -6.26 -7.02
N PHE A 181 4.32 -6.92 -8.18
CA PHE A 181 3.17 -7.08 -9.07
C PHE A 181 2.00 -7.78 -8.39
N SER A 182 2.27 -8.81 -7.59
CA SER A 182 1.22 -9.57 -6.89
C SER A 182 0.49 -8.71 -5.86
N SER A 183 1.25 -7.98 -5.04
CA SER A 183 0.68 -7.10 -4.00
C SER A 183 -0.05 -5.90 -4.60
N ASN A 184 0.51 -5.30 -5.67
CA ASN A 184 -0.11 -4.18 -6.36
C ASN A 184 -1.42 -4.59 -7.02
N ASN A 185 -1.40 -5.67 -7.82
CA ASN A 185 -2.59 -6.21 -8.47
C ASN A 185 -3.68 -6.59 -7.45
N GLY A 186 -3.30 -7.32 -6.38
CA GLY A 186 -4.22 -7.71 -5.31
C GLY A 186 -4.83 -6.50 -4.59
N GLY A 187 -4.03 -5.49 -4.27
CA GLY A 187 -4.50 -4.25 -3.61
C GLY A 187 -5.45 -3.43 -4.48
N TRP A 188 -5.18 -3.32 -5.77
CA TRP A 188 -6.06 -2.65 -6.73
C TRP A 188 -7.37 -3.40 -6.92
N GLN A 189 -7.33 -4.72 -7.04
CA GLN A 189 -8.53 -5.55 -7.12
C GLN A 189 -9.33 -5.54 -5.81
N TRP A 190 -8.65 -5.49 -4.66
CA TRP A 190 -9.32 -5.29 -3.37
C TRP A 190 -10.11 -3.97 -3.34
N SER A 191 -9.48 -2.88 -3.75
CA SER A 191 -10.08 -1.53 -3.75
C SER A 191 -11.27 -1.41 -4.72
N SER A 192 -11.20 -2.09 -5.87
CA SER A 192 -12.23 -2.07 -6.92
C SER A 192 -13.35 -3.10 -6.71
N SER A 193 -13.30 -3.91 -5.65
CA SER A 193 -14.24 -5.01 -5.38
C SER A 193 -14.23 -6.14 -6.42
N THR A 194 -13.08 -6.38 -7.05
CA THR A 194 -12.90 -7.41 -8.10
C THR A 194 -12.00 -8.57 -7.67
N GLY A 195 -11.36 -8.45 -6.50
CA GLY A 195 -10.33 -9.34 -5.99
C GLY A 195 -10.83 -10.51 -5.14
N THR A 196 -9.90 -11.29 -4.60
CA THR A 196 -10.19 -12.49 -3.80
C THR A 196 -10.80 -12.15 -2.44
N ASP A 197 -10.22 -11.19 -1.73
CA ASP A 197 -10.67 -10.66 -0.44
C ASP A 197 -11.09 -9.20 -0.62
N ALA A 198 -11.94 -8.99 -1.62
CA ALA A 198 -12.26 -7.65 -2.06
C ALA A 198 -13.13 -6.90 -1.06
N ALA A 199 -12.87 -5.60 -0.92
CA ALA A 199 -13.76 -4.71 -0.19
C ALA A 199 -15.18 -4.82 -0.78
N PRO A 200 -16.23 -4.94 0.03
CA PRO A 200 -17.61 -4.96 -0.48
C PRO A 200 -17.88 -3.78 -1.41
N TYR A 201 -18.68 -3.99 -2.46
CA TYR A 201 -18.94 -2.95 -3.47
C TYR A 201 -19.47 -1.64 -2.89
N PHE A 202 -20.27 -1.72 -1.83
CA PHE A 202 -20.85 -0.55 -1.13
C PHE A 202 -19.86 0.14 -0.18
N ARG A 203 -18.69 -0.46 0.11
CA ARG A 203 -17.66 0.16 0.94
C ARG A 203 -16.89 1.18 0.11
N ILE A 204 -17.27 2.43 0.24
CA ILE A 204 -16.63 3.57 -0.43
C ILE A 204 -15.95 4.43 0.62
N PHE A 205 -14.68 4.74 0.42
CA PHE A 205 -13.97 5.69 1.29
C PHE A 205 -14.33 7.12 0.88
N ASN A 206 -14.91 7.86 1.82
CA ASN A 206 -15.09 9.29 1.63
C ASN A 206 -13.75 9.99 1.91
N PRO A 207 -13.13 10.70 0.96
CA PRO A 207 -11.81 11.31 1.13
C PRO A 207 -11.74 12.29 2.31
N ILE A 208 -12.81 13.05 2.58
CA ILE A 208 -12.87 13.99 3.69
C ILE A 208 -12.86 13.25 5.02
N THR A 209 -13.62 12.16 5.13
CA THR A 209 -13.63 11.32 6.35
C THR A 209 -12.26 10.64 6.55
N GLN A 210 -11.62 10.16 5.46
CA GLN A 210 -10.28 9.58 5.54
C GLN A 210 -9.26 10.61 6.02
N SER A 211 -9.32 11.85 5.51
CA SER A 211 -8.47 12.94 5.96
C SER A 211 -8.64 13.22 7.46
N LYS A 212 -9.88 13.37 7.93
CA LYS A 212 -10.18 13.60 9.34
C LYS A 212 -9.70 12.48 10.27
N ASN A 213 -9.72 11.23 9.79
CA ASN A 213 -9.35 10.07 10.60
C ASN A 213 -7.83 9.81 10.63
N PHE A 214 -7.10 10.13 9.56
CA PHE A 214 -5.69 9.73 9.38
C PHE A 214 -4.73 10.91 9.21
N ASP A 215 -5.23 12.13 9.12
CA ASP A 215 -4.44 13.37 9.07
C ASP A 215 -5.29 14.52 9.65
N PRO A 216 -5.75 14.41 10.92
CA PRO A 216 -6.72 15.36 11.50
C PRO A 216 -6.17 16.80 11.54
N ASP A 217 -4.87 16.97 11.74
CA ASP A 217 -4.18 18.27 11.80
C ASP A 217 -3.69 18.75 10.44
N GLY A 218 -3.89 17.94 9.38
CA GLY A 218 -3.45 18.25 8.03
C GLY A 218 -1.94 18.29 7.86
N LEU A 219 -1.17 17.62 8.72
CA LEU A 219 0.29 17.65 8.69
C LEU A 219 0.87 16.94 7.48
N PHE A 220 0.28 15.80 7.11
CA PHE A 220 0.65 15.08 5.90
C PHE A 220 0.30 15.91 4.66
N ILE A 221 -0.91 16.47 4.62
CA ILE A 221 -1.36 17.33 3.52
C ILE A 221 -0.40 18.51 3.35
N LYS A 222 -0.12 19.27 4.41
CA LYS A 222 0.79 20.43 4.37
C LYS A 222 2.21 20.07 3.91
N LYS A 223 2.67 18.86 4.20
CA LYS A 223 4.00 18.39 3.77
C LYS A 223 4.12 18.30 2.25
N TYR A 224 3.07 17.86 1.55
CA TYR A 224 3.10 17.64 0.10
C TYR A 224 2.32 18.66 -0.72
N ILE A 225 1.52 19.49 -0.05
CA ILE A 225 0.77 20.62 -0.60
C ILE A 225 1.00 21.83 0.31
N PRO A 226 2.18 22.45 0.22
CA PRO A 226 2.51 23.59 1.09
C PRO A 226 1.81 24.90 0.71
N GLU A 227 1.23 24.99 -0.50
CA GLU A 227 0.46 26.12 -1.01
C GLU A 227 -0.93 26.34 -0.37
#